data_d64b4f825c54b5526afcda90bee8eb5a
#
_entry.id   d64b4f825c54b5526afcda90bee8eb5a
#
_cell.length_a   1.000
_cell.length_b   1.000
_cell.length_c   1.000
_cell.angle_alpha   90.00
_cell.angle_beta   90.00
_cell.angle_gamma   90.00
#
_symmetry.space_group_name_H-M   'P 1'
#
loop_
_entity.id
_entity.type
_entity.pdbx_description
1 polymer ?
#
loop_
_entity_poly.entity_id
_entity_poly.type
_entity_poly.pdbx_seq_one_letter_code
_entity_poly.pdbx_strand_id
1 'polypeptide(L)'
;AVLAKLHELGVTELAMLTGDKRASANIIASEVGIDEVHAELFPEDKVAAVRAATGAGKTVTMMVGDGVNDAPVLAVADIGVAMTDGTSTAASESAQVVIMNDNIAAVPRAIAIARRTKRVMLQAVIAGLVLATIGMIAAAFNLIPVVVGAFLQEAIDVVSILWALTALIDRD
;
A
#
# COMPACT_ATOMS: atom_id res chain seq x y z
N ALA A 1 -9.08 9.56 -15.57
CA ALA A 1 -7.62 9.62 -15.38
C ALA A 1 -7.16 8.81 -14.16
N VAL A 2 -7.72 9.04 -12.93
CA VAL A 2 -7.28 8.36 -11.69
C VAL A 2 -7.54 6.85 -11.74
N LEU A 3 -8.74 6.42 -12.13
CA LEU A 3 -9.10 5.00 -12.19
C LEU A 3 -8.24 4.23 -13.19
N ALA A 4 -7.97 4.81 -14.36
CA ALA A 4 -7.04 4.21 -15.33
C ALA A 4 -5.66 3.96 -14.71
N LYS A 5 -5.15 4.91 -13.91
CA LYS A 5 -3.88 4.76 -13.19
C LYS A 5 -3.92 3.63 -12.15
N LEU A 6 -5.04 3.44 -11.46
CA LEU A 6 -5.22 2.33 -10.53
C LEU A 6 -5.18 0.98 -11.27
N HIS A 7 -5.84 0.86 -12.43
CA HIS A 7 -5.77 -0.35 -13.26
C HIS A 7 -4.35 -0.61 -13.78
N GLU A 8 -3.61 0.42 -14.24
CA GLU A 8 -2.18 0.29 -14.60
C GLU A 8 -1.32 -0.21 -13.42
N LEU A 9 -1.69 0.18 -12.21
CA LEU A 9 -1.07 -0.33 -10.99
C LEU A 9 -1.59 -1.72 -10.58
N GLY A 10 -2.43 -2.38 -11.40
CA GLY A 10 -2.90 -3.75 -11.18
C GLY A 10 -4.04 -3.86 -10.17
N VAL A 11 -4.81 -2.80 -9.95
CA VAL A 11 -6.11 -2.89 -9.28
C VAL A 11 -7.09 -3.51 -10.27
N THR A 12 -7.64 -4.66 -9.90
CA THR A 12 -8.51 -5.46 -10.78
C THR A 12 -9.98 -5.14 -10.63
N GLU A 13 -10.38 -4.74 -9.43
CA GLU A 13 -11.77 -4.47 -9.07
C GLU A 13 -11.88 -3.12 -8.38
N LEU A 14 -12.86 -2.32 -8.80
CA LEU A 14 -13.17 -1.02 -8.22
C LEU A 14 -14.66 -1.00 -7.91
N ALA A 15 -15.00 -0.79 -6.64
CA ALA A 15 -16.37 -0.73 -6.17
C ALA A 15 -16.65 0.62 -5.48
N MET A 16 -17.85 1.13 -5.67
CA MET A 16 -18.37 2.29 -4.95
C MET A 16 -19.31 1.82 -3.85
N LEU A 17 -19.04 2.22 -2.61
CA LEU A 17 -19.89 1.96 -1.43
C LEU A 17 -20.45 3.29 -0.93
N THR A 18 -21.75 3.49 -1.06
CA THR A 18 -22.39 4.77 -0.68
C THR A 18 -23.72 4.57 0.02
N GLY A 19 -24.08 5.48 0.92
CA GLY A 19 -25.41 5.58 1.51
C GLY A 19 -26.42 6.30 0.63
N ASP A 20 -25.99 6.87 -0.50
CA ASP A 20 -26.85 7.61 -1.41
C ASP A 20 -27.83 6.70 -2.15
N LYS A 21 -28.87 7.32 -2.70
CA LYS A 21 -29.85 6.60 -3.53
C LYS A 21 -29.19 5.99 -4.77
N ARG A 22 -29.57 4.78 -5.10
CA ARG A 22 -29.05 4.02 -6.24
C ARG A 22 -29.01 4.81 -7.55
N ALA A 23 -30.03 5.61 -7.82
CA ALA A 23 -30.09 6.44 -9.04
C ALA A 23 -28.92 7.46 -9.10
N SER A 24 -28.64 8.14 -8.01
CA SER A 24 -27.53 9.11 -7.92
C SER A 24 -26.18 8.41 -7.97
N ALA A 25 -26.03 7.32 -7.24
CA ALA A 25 -24.81 6.53 -7.22
C ALA A 25 -24.44 5.99 -8.61
N ASN A 26 -25.41 5.48 -9.37
CA ASN A 26 -25.17 4.98 -10.72
C ASN A 26 -24.75 6.07 -11.71
N ILE A 27 -25.29 7.28 -11.59
CA ILE A 27 -24.87 8.42 -12.42
C ILE A 27 -23.40 8.73 -12.17
N ILE A 28 -23.01 8.91 -10.89
CA ILE A 28 -21.63 9.21 -10.51
C ILE A 28 -20.68 8.08 -10.93
N ALA A 29 -21.05 6.84 -10.67
CA ALA A 29 -20.24 5.68 -11.04
C ALA A 29 -20.00 5.60 -12.55
N SER A 30 -21.04 5.83 -13.34
CA SER A 30 -20.96 5.90 -14.82
C SER A 30 -20.02 7.02 -15.29
N GLU A 31 -20.09 8.21 -14.69
CA GLU A 31 -19.22 9.34 -15.04
C GLU A 31 -17.74 9.05 -14.74
N VAL A 32 -17.46 8.37 -13.62
CA VAL A 32 -16.08 8.07 -13.22
C VAL A 32 -15.56 6.76 -13.78
N GLY A 33 -16.44 5.86 -14.25
CA GLY A 33 -16.07 4.57 -14.82
C GLY A 33 -15.90 3.48 -13.77
N ILE A 34 -16.79 3.43 -12.78
CA ILE A 34 -16.89 2.35 -11.79
C ILE A 34 -18.09 1.47 -12.14
N ASP A 35 -17.86 0.18 -12.33
CA ASP A 35 -18.90 -0.76 -12.74
C ASP A 35 -19.65 -1.38 -11.55
N GLU A 36 -19.00 -1.54 -10.41
CA GLU A 36 -19.58 -2.15 -9.22
C GLU A 36 -20.07 -1.07 -8.25
N VAL A 37 -21.40 -1.01 -8.00
CA VAL A 37 -22.04 0.01 -7.16
C VAL A 37 -22.91 -0.65 -6.09
N HIS A 38 -22.55 -0.41 -4.85
CA HIS A 38 -23.35 -0.73 -3.67
C HIS A 38 -23.90 0.57 -3.10
N ALA A 39 -25.17 0.83 -3.35
CA ALA A 39 -25.87 2.05 -2.93
C ALA A 39 -26.86 1.76 -1.80
N GLU A 40 -27.33 2.82 -1.14
CA GLU A 40 -28.31 2.77 -0.05
C GLU A 40 -27.81 1.94 1.15
N LEU A 41 -26.50 1.93 1.38
CA LEU A 41 -25.88 1.19 2.46
C LEU A 41 -25.91 1.98 3.78
N PHE A 42 -26.28 1.30 4.84
CA PHE A 42 -26.01 1.77 6.20
C PHE A 42 -24.53 1.54 6.55
N PRO A 43 -24.01 2.21 7.60
CA PRO A 43 -22.60 2.04 8.01
C PRO A 43 -22.20 0.59 8.26
N GLU A 44 -23.08 -0.20 8.88
CA GLU A 44 -22.88 -1.65 9.12
C GLU A 44 -22.83 -2.47 7.84
N ASP A 45 -23.61 -2.11 6.82
CA ASP A 45 -23.60 -2.79 5.52
C ASP A 45 -22.27 -2.56 4.78
N LYS A 46 -21.75 -1.34 4.86
CA LYS A 46 -20.41 -1.02 4.32
C LYS A 46 -19.33 -1.87 4.99
N VAL A 47 -19.37 -1.98 6.33
CA VAL A 47 -18.44 -2.82 7.09
C VAL A 47 -18.57 -4.28 6.67
N ALA A 48 -19.79 -4.79 6.52
CA ALA A 48 -20.04 -6.17 6.09
C ALA A 48 -19.50 -6.44 4.67
N ALA A 49 -19.72 -5.51 3.73
CA ALA A 49 -19.24 -5.61 2.36
C ALA A 49 -17.71 -5.66 2.28
N VAL A 50 -17.01 -4.74 2.96
CA VAL A 50 -15.55 -4.72 2.99
C VAL A 50 -14.99 -5.96 3.69
N ARG A 51 -15.59 -6.39 4.79
CA ARG A 51 -15.18 -7.61 5.51
C ARG A 51 -15.35 -8.86 4.64
N ALA A 52 -16.41 -8.95 3.85
CA ALA A 52 -16.61 -10.05 2.92
C ALA A 52 -15.55 -10.08 1.81
N ALA A 53 -15.21 -8.93 1.26
CA ALA A 53 -14.15 -8.79 0.26
C ALA A 53 -12.77 -9.16 0.83
N THR A 54 -12.42 -8.67 2.03
CA THR A 54 -11.18 -8.99 2.75
C THR A 54 -11.11 -10.47 3.13
N GLY A 55 -12.21 -11.04 3.62
CA GLY A 55 -12.29 -12.44 4.08
C GLY A 55 -12.20 -13.48 2.95
N ALA A 56 -12.38 -13.09 1.69
CA ALA A 56 -12.24 -13.98 0.54
C ALA A 56 -10.79 -14.45 0.29
N GLY A 57 -9.80 -13.80 0.89
CA GLY A 57 -8.39 -14.25 1.02
C GLY A 57 -7.59 -14.34 -0.27
N LYS A 58 -8.14 -13.90 -1.41
CA LYS A 58 -7.50 -13.98 -2.73
C LYS A 58 -6.82 -12.69 -3.16
N THR A 59 -7.28 -11.55 -2.65
CA THR A 59 -6.84 -10.21 -3.05
C THR A 59 -6.71 -9.33 -1.82
N VAL A 60 -5.83 -8.32 -1.90
CA VAL A 60 -5.70 -7.28 -0.87
C VAL A 60 -6.76 -6.22 -1.13
N THR A 61 -7.60 -5.96 -0.14
CA THR A 61 -8.65 -4.94 -0.19
C THR A 61 -8.14 -3.61 0.33
N MET A 62 -8.40 -2.54 -0.42
CA MET A 62 -8.14 -1.17 0.00
C MET A 62 -9.46 -0.41 0.09
N MET A 63 -9.72 0.22 1.23
CA MET A 63 -10.84 1.14 1.41
C MET A 63 -10.32 2.56 1.47
N VAL A 64 -10.94 3.46 0.68
CA VAL A 64 -10.67 4.89 0.69
C VAL A 64 -11.92 5.61 1.19
N GLY A 65 -11.78 6.41 2.22
CA GLY A 65 -12.89 7.17 2.82
C GLY A 65 -12.43 8.53 3.32
N ASP A 66 -13.35 9.48 3.38
CA ASP A 66 -13.08 10.88 3.73
C ASP A 66 -13.68 11.29 5.08
N GLY A 67 -14.55 10.49 5.65
CA GLY A 67 -15.40 10.87 6.76
C GLY A 67 -15.13 10.17 8.08
N VAL A 68 -15.56 10.83 9.16
CA VAL A 68 -15.60 10.26 10.51
C VAL A 68 -16.44 8.98 10.55
N ASN A 69 -17.48 8.91 9.72
CA ASN A 69 -18.40 7.77 9.63
C ASN A 69 -17.76 6.55 8.95
N ASP A 70 -16.66 6.71 8.23
CA ASP A 70 -15.97 5.63 7.54
C ASP A 70 -14.88 4.96 8.40
N ALA A 71 -14.60 5.48 9.60
CA ALA A 71 -13.60 4.92 10.49
C ALA A 71 -13.75 3.40 10.74
N PRO A 72 -14.96 2.86 11.01
CA PRO A 72 -15.15 1.42 11.18
C PRO A 72 -14.88 0.61 9.90
N VAL A 73 -15.19 1.19 8.73
CA VAL A 73 -14.98 0.54 7.42
C VAL A 73 -13.50 0.53 7.06
N LEU A 74 -12.80 1.63 7.32
CA LEU A 74 -11.35 1.73 7.11
C LEU A 74 -10.58 0.72 7.96
N ALA A 75 -11.03 0.50 9.21
CA ALA A 75 -10.39 -0.42 10.14
C ALA A 75 -10.52 -1.91 9.76
N VAL A 76 -11.52 -2.29 8.97
CA VAL A 76 -11.74 -3.70 8.57
C VAL A 76 -11.14 -4.06 7.22
N ALA A 77 -10.74 -3.09 6.42
CA ALA A 77 -10.01 -3.31 5.18
C ALA A 77 -8.57 -3.77 5.47
N ASP A 78 -7.93 -4.48 4.52
CA ASP A 78 -6.50 -4.77 4.63
C ASP A 78 -5.67 -3.49 4.61
N ILE A 79 -6.12 -2.49 3.84
CA ILE A 79 -5.52 -1.16 3.79
C ILE A 79 -6.64 -0.12 3.85
N GLY A 80 -6.76 0.57 4.98
CA GLY A 80 -7.60 1.75 5.12
C GLY A 80 -6.84 3.02 4.73
N VAL A 81 -7.42 3.82 3.85
CA VAL A 81 -6.88 5.11 3.42
C VAL A 81 -7.85 6.20 3.81
N ALA A 82 -7.49 7.04 4.77
CA ALA A 82 -8.26 8.22 5.13
C ALA A 82 -7.82 9.41 4.28
N MET A 83 -8.80 10.09 3.68
CA MET A 83 -8.60 11.38 3.06
C MET A 83 -9.13 12.46 4.02
N THR A 84 -8.30 13.41 4.41
CA THR A 84 -8.68 14.42 5.40
C THR A 84 -7.92 15.72 5.17
N ASP A 85 -8.56 16.81 5.51
CA ASP A 85 -7.93 18.14 5.59
C ASP A 85 -7.14 18.38 6.89
N GLY A 86 -7.00 17.34 7.72
CA GLY A 86 -6.35 17.40 9.02
C GLY A 86 -7.30 17.58 10.20
N THR A 87 -8.62 17.70 9.96
CA THR A 87 -9.62 17.94 11.01
C THR A 87 -10.25 16.65 11.55
N SER A 88 -10.25 15.55 10.78
CA SER A 88 -10.86 14.28 11.18
C SER A 88 -9.85 13.37 11.88
N THR A 89 -9.93 13.26 13.20
CA THR A 89 -9.07 12.40 14.00
C THR A 89 -9.49 10.92 13.94
N ALA A 90 -10.79 10.62 13.97
CA ALA A 90 -11.29 9.24 14.02
C ALA A 90 -10.95 8.44 12.76
N ALA A 91 -11.11 9.00 11.57
CA ALA A 91 -10.71 8.36 10.32
C ALA A 91 -9.19 8.18 10.24
N SER A 92 -8.42 9.21 10.63
CA SER A 92 -6.96 9.16 10.65
C SER A 92 -6.41 8.11 11.61
N GLU A 93 -7.03 7.91 12.77
CA GLU A 93 -6.63 6.91 13.76
C GLU A 93 -6.99 5.48 13.33
N SER A 94 -7.99 5.32 12.47
CA SER A 94 -8.46 4.02 11.99
C SER A 94 -7.81 3.56 10.69
N ALA A 95 -7.13 4.46 9.98
CA ALA A 95 -6.51 4.18 8.69
C ALA A 95 -5.01 3.88 8.81
N GLN A 96 -4.51 3.01 7.94
CA GLN A 96 -3.07 2.75 7.82
C GLN A 96 -2.36 3.81 6.97
N VAL A 97 -3.09 4.51 6.12
CA VAL A 97 -2.58 5.60 5.28
C VAL A 97 -3.47 6.82 5.44
N VAL A 98 -2.87 7.98 5.65
CA VAL A 98 -3.59 9.25 5.74
C VAL A 98 -3.10 10.18 4.63
N ILE A 99 -4.02 10.59 3.77
CA ILE A 99 -3.79 11.57 2.71
C ILE A 99 -4.31 12.92 3.20
N MET A 100 -3.40 13.84 3.48
CA MET A 100 -3.71 15.15 4.09
C MET A 100 -4.09 16.22 3.05
N ASN A 101 -4.79 15.82 2.01
CA ASN A 101 -5.40 16.71 1.03
C ASN A 101 -6.66 16.03 0.45
N ASP A 102 -7.57 16.82 -0.04
CA ASP A 102 -8.80 16.32 -0.66
C ASP A 102 -8.59 16.02 -2.16
N ASN A 103 -7.53 15.26 -2.45
CA ASN A 103 -7.19 14.91 -3.82
C ASN A 103 -7.02 13.39 -3.99
N ILE A 104 -8.04 12.74 -4.54
CA ILE A 104 -8.04 11.30 -4.80
C ILE A 104 -6.88 10.84 -5.72
N ALA A 105 -6.29 11.75 -6.51
CA ALA A 105 -5.13 11.44 -7.33
C ALA A 105 -3.87 11.09 -6.50
N ALA A 106 -3.86 11.40 -5.21
CA ALA A 106 -2.80 10.99 -4.30
C ALA A 106 -2.84 9.47 -4.01
N VAL A 107 -3.99 8.80 -4.13
CA VAL A 107 -4.12 7.35 -3.88
C VAL A 107 -3.24 6.52 -4.82
N PRO A 108 -3.33 6.62 -6.16
CA PRO A 108 -2.42 5.88 -7.04
C PRO A 108 -0.95 6.25 -6.84
N ARG A 109 -0.64 7.49 -6.48
CA ARG A 109 0.73 7.90 -6.13
C ARG A 109 1.23 7.16 -4.88
N ALA A 110 0.43 7.09 -3.83
CA ALA A 110 0.77 6.34 -2.61
C ALA A 110 1.02 4.85 -2.91
N ILE A 111 0.19 4.21 -3.73
CA ILE A 111 0.37 2.82 -4.17
C ILE A 111 1.69 2.66 -4.95
N ALA A 112 1.98 3.57 -5.86
CA ALA A 112 3.21 3.53 -6.66
C ALA A 112 4.47 3.65 -5.79
N ILE A 113 4.47 4.59 -4.84
CA ILE A 113 5.55 4.79 -3.86
C ILE A 113 5.72 3.53 -3.01
N ALA A 114 4.64 2.98 -2.43
CA ALA A 114 4.70 1.79 -1.59
C ALA A 114 5.28 0.58 -2.34
N ARG A 115 4.86 0.36 -3.60
CA ARG A 115 5.37 -0.74 -4.44
C ARG A 115 6.83 -0.57 -4.80
N ARG A 116 7.25 0.65 -5.12
CA ARG A 116 8.65 0.96 -5.41
C ARG A 116 9.51 0.72 -4.18
N THR A 117 9.10 1.26 -3.03
CA THR A 117 9.80 1.10 -1.75
C THR A 117 9.97 -0.38 -1.42
N LYS A 118 8.89 -1.16 -1.49
CA LYS A 118 8.93 -2.62 -1.27
C LYS A 118 9.93 -3.32 -2.20
N ARG A 119 9.93 -2.95 -3.50
CA ARG A 119 10.86 -3.55 -4.49
C ARG A 119 12.31 -3.24 -4.15
N VAL A 120 12.64 -1.98 -3.86
CA VAL A 120 14.00 -1.56 -3.53
C VAL A 120 14.47 -2.23 -2.23
N MET A 121 13.63 -2.26 -1.20
CA MET A 121 13.94 -2.94 0.06
C MET A 121 14.19 -4.43 -0.15
N LEU A 122 13.33 -5.14 -0.89
CA LEU A 122 13.53 -6.57 -1.18
C LEU A 122 14.81 -6.81 -1.97
N GLN A 123 15.13 -5.98 -2.94
CA GLN A 123 16.38 -6.08 -3.69
C GLN A 123 17.59 -5.92 -2.78
N ALA A 124 17.60 -4.92 -1.91
CA ALA A 124 18.69 -4.69 -0.96
C ALA A 124 18.87 -5.88 0.01
N VAL A 125 17.77 -6.35 0.60
CA VAL A 125 17.78 -7.49 1.53
C VAL A 125 18.27 -8.77 0.86
N ILE A 126 17.74 -9.10 -0.32
CA ILE A 126 18.11 -10.33 -1.04
C ILE A 126 19.58 -10.25 -1.48
N ALA A 127 20.02 -9.12 -2.02
CA ALA A 127 21.42 -8.93 -2.42
C ALA A 127 22.37 -9.06 -1.23
N GLY A 128 22.07 -8.41 -0.10
CA GLY A 128 22.85 -8.52 1.12
C GLY A 128 22.93 -9.95 1.64
N LEU A 129 21.79 -10.65 1.69
CA LEU A 129 21.74 -12.05 2.15
C LEU A 129 22.54 -12.99 1.25
N VAL A 130 22.44 -12.84 -0.06
CA VAL A 130 23.20 -13.65 -1.02
C VAL A 130 24.70 -13.41 -0.85
N LEU A 131 25.13 -12.15 -0.78
CA LEU A 131 26.53 -11.81 -0.60
C LEU A 131 27.09 -12.31 0.75
N ALA A 132 26.32 -12.14 1.83
CA ALA A 132 26.70 -12.66 3.15
C ALA A 132 26.82 -14.20 3.15
N THR A 133 25.89 -14.90 2.48
CA THR A 133 25.93 -16.35 2.35
C THR A 133 27.16 -16.82 1.57
N ILE A 134 27.49 -16.16 0.47
CA ILE A 134 28.69 -16.45 -0.31
C ILE A 134 29.95 -16.23 0.56
N GLY A 135 29.99 -15.12 1.29
CA GLY A 135 31.09 -14.82 2.22
C GLY A 135 31.27 -15.88 3.31
N MET A 136 30.15 -16.33 3.91
CA MET A 136 30.17 -17.42 4.91
C MET A 136 30.70 -18.72 4.33
N ILE A 137 30.26 -19.11 3.13
CA ILE A 137 30.76 -20.34 2.46
C ILE A 137 32.26 -20.22 2.20
N ALA A 138 32.71 -19.10 1.66
CA ALA A 138 34.13 -18.88 1.40
C ALA A 138 34.97 -18.92 2.69
N ALA A 139 34.48 -18.39 3.79
CA ALA A 139 35.14 -18.48 5.10
C ALA A 139 35.17 -19.92 5.64
N ALA A 140 34.09 -20.69 5.46
CA ALA A 140 34.03 -22.09 5.87
C ALA A 140 35.08 -22.98 5.16
N PHE A 141 35.40 -22.64 3.91
CA PHE A 141 36.49 -23.31 3.16
C PHE A 141 37.87 -22.66 3.38
N ASN A 142 37.98 -21.77 4.37
CA ASN A 142 39.23 -21.08 4.73
C ASN A 142 39.84 -20.23 3.59
N LEU A 143 38.99 -19.78 2.65
CA LEU A 143 39.41 -18.97 1.50
C LEU A 143 39.59 -17.51 1.88
N ILE A 144 38.99 -17.05 2.99
CA ILE A 144 39.01 -15.67 3.45
C ILE A 144 39.49 -15.64 4.91
N PRO A 145 40.54 -14.87 5.25
CA PRO A 145 40.95 -14.68 6.64
C PRO A 145 39.80 -14.04 7.47
N VAL A 146 39.67 -14.46 8.73
CA VAL A 146 38.56 -14.03 9.61
C VAL A 146 38.40 -12.48 9.68
N VAL A 147 39.52 -11.78 9.80
CA VAL A 147 39.54 -10.31 9.88
C VAL A 147 39.03 -9.68 8.58
N VAL A 148 39.46 -10.21 7.43
CA VAL A 148 39.00 -9.74 6.11
C VAL A 148 37.52 -10.03 5.93
N GLY A 149 37.05 -11.21 6.38
CA GLY A 149 35.64 -11.58 6.36
C GLY A 149 34.75 -10.61 7.16
N ALA A 150 35.22 -10.18 8.35
CA ALA A 150 34.49 -9.21 9.16
C ALA A 150 34.37 -7.85 8.47
N PHE A 151 35.45 -7.30 7.90
CA PHE A 151 35.40 -6.05 7.14
C PHE A 151 34.53 -6.15 5.89
N LEU A 152 34.54 -7.30 5.20
CA LEU A 152 33.71 -7.53 4.04
C LEU A 152 32.22 -7.52 4.40
N GLN A 153 31.85 -8.13 5.54
CA GLN A 153 30.48 -8.13 6.04
C GLN A 153 30.00 -6.71 6.35
N GLU A 154 30.79 -5.93 7.06
CA GLU A 154 30.48 -4.51 7.33
C GLU A 154 30.27 -3.70 6.03
N ALA A 155 31.14 -3.93 5.02
CA ALA A 155 30.98 -3.27 3.72
C ALA A 155 29.69 -3.67 3.00
N ILE A 156 29.29 -4.95 3.06
CA ILE A 156 28.03 -5.44 2.48
C ILE A 156 26.85 -4.77 3.17
N ASP A 157 26.87 -4.66 4.51
CA ASP A 157 25.78 -4.06 5.28
C ASP A 157 25.64 -2.57 4.96
N VAL A 158 26.75 -1.83 4.91
CA VAL A 158 26.75 -0.41 4.53
C VAL A 158 26.18 -0.20 3.11
N VAL A 159 26.64 -1.00 2.13
CA VAL A 159 26.17 -0.90 0.75
C VAL A 159 24.68 -1.24 0.65
N SER A 160 24.22 -2.26 1.38
CA SER A 160 22.82 -2.66 1.40
C SER A 160 21.91 -1.57 1.99
N ILE A 161 22.37 -0.91 3.07
CA ILE A 161 21.65 0.21 3.68
C ILE A 161 21.60 1.41 2.70
N LEU A 162 22.73 1.78 2.10
CA LEU A 162 22.78 2.87 1.12
C LEU A 162 21.87 2.58 -0.08
N TRP A 163 21.82 1.33 -0.54
CA TRP A 163 20.90 0.94 -1.60
C TRP A 163 19.44 1.08 -1.16
N ALA A 164 19.08 0.59 0.04
CA ALA A 164 17.73 0.73 0.57
C ALA A 164 17.31 2.22 0.69
N LEU A 165 18.23 3.12 1.07
CA LEU A 165 17.98 4.56 1.14
C LEU A 165 17.65 5.19 -0.22
N THR A 166 18.00 4.56 -1.33
CA THR A 166 17.56 5.05 -2.66
C THR A 166 16.05 5.02 -2.84
N ALA A 167 15.32 4.28 -2.01
CA ALA A 167 13.86 4.31 -1.99
C ALA A 167 13.29 5.68 -1.59
N LEU A 168 14.05 6.47 -0.83
CA LEU A 168 13.67 7.83 -0.39
C LEU A 168 13.83 8.88 -1.50
N ILE A 169 14.58 8.56 -2.56
CA ILE A 169 14.77 9.49 -3.68
C ILE A 169 13.52 9.42 -4.53
N ASP A 170 12.68 10.45 -4.41
CA ASP A 170 11.51 10.62 -5.29
C ASP A 170 12.04 10.90 -6.71
N ARG A 171 11.78 9.96 -7.61
CA ARG A 171 12.00 10.16 -9.04
C ARG A 171 10.60 10.29 -9.65
N ASP A 172 10.16 11.54 -9.78
CA ASP A 172 8.99 11.87 -10.59
C ASP A 172 9.15 11.36 -12.02
#